data_7eb6ee22047721d38ca61c4c8c8f6bc8
#
_entry.id   7eb6ee22047721d38ca61c4c8c8f6bc8
#
_cell.length_a   1.000
_cell.length_b   1.000
_cell.length_c   1.000
_cell.angle_alpha   90.00
_cell.angle_beta   90.00
_cell.angle_gamma   90.00
#
_symmetry.space_group_name_H-M   'P 1'
#
loop_
_entity.id
_entity.type
_entity.pdbx_description
1 polymer ?
#
loop_
_entity_poly.entity_id
_entity_poly.type
_entity_poly.pdbx_seq_one_letter_code
_entity_poly.pdbx_strand_id
1 'polypeptide(L)'
;VVNKSGTVIGVTQALNKVGGPFSDDDEHRLRAFTAQVAIGLENAKLFDDVQAMRNYNEAMLQSMSNGVITFDGDGATRTCNAAGGRILRIDPEAAAGQPMADVFGEANQWLIDRAQRVCETNEPDIAVDAEIQAEGETVSVNVTVLPLSAGEEETLGVMVMLEDISNEKRVKSTLSRYMDPDIADQLLSG
;
A
#
# COMPACT_ATOMS: atom_id res chain seq x y z
N VAL A 1 -12.56 -20.26 -29.52
CA VAL A 1 -12.36 -18.87 -29.07
C VAL A 1 -10.88 -18.67 -28.80
N VAL A 2 -10.26 -17.75 -29.53
CA VAL A 2 -8.83 -17.49 -29.46
C VAL A 2 -8.66 -15.99 -29.09
N ASN A 3 -7.77 -15.70 -28.18
CA ASN A 3 -7.49 -14.32 -27.78
C ASN A 3 -6.50 -13.62 -28.75
N LYS A 4 -6.18 -12.34 -28.50
CA LYS A 4 -5.26 -11.54 -29.35
C LYS A 4 -3.84 -12.11 -29.42
N SER A 5 -3.40 -12.86 -28.40
CA SER A 5 -2.08 -13.53 -28.36
C SER A 5 -2.07 -14.90 -29.05
N GLY A 6 -3.18 -15.34 -29.63
CA GLY A 6 -3.28 -16.63 -30.28
C GLY A 6 -3.55 -17.82 -29.35
N THR A 7 -3.80 -17.55 -28.07
CA THR A 7 -4.09 -18.59 -27.06
C THR A 7 -5.57 -19.01 -27.13
N VAL A 8 -5.83 -20.31 -27.09
CA VAL A 8 -7.22 -20.86 -27.03
C VAL A 8 -7.73 -20.65 -25.59
N ILE A 9 -8.75 -19.80 -25.43
CA ILE A 9 -9.38 -19.47 -24.13
C ILE A 9 -10.74 -20.12 -23.93
N GLY A 10 -11.30 -20.78 -24.99
CA GLY A 10 -12.55 -21.45 -24.89
C GLY A 10 -12.95 -22.10 -26.20
N VAL A 11 -14.05 -22.86 -26.19
CA VAL A 11 -14.65 -23.47 -27.34
C VAL A 11 -16.11 -23.04 -27.45
N THR A 12 -16.54 -22.69 -28.67
CA THR A 12 -17.94 -22.37 -28.95
C THR A 12 -18.47 -23.39 -29.97
N GLN A 13 -19.64 -23.91 -29.74
CA GLN A 13 -20.31 -24.84 -30.62
C GLN A 13 -21.73 -24.35 -30.90
N ALA A 14 -22.12 -24.33 -32.17
CA ALA A 14 -23.49 -24.07 -32.60
C ALA A 14 -24.08 -25.36 -33.15
N LEU A 15 -25.30 -25.72 -32.75
CA LEU A 15 -25.98 -26.92 -33.13
C LEU A 15 -27.40 -26.61 -33.64
N ASN A 16 -27.97 -27.50 -34.47
CA ASN A 16 -29.38 -27.51 -34.88
C ASN A 16 -29.81 -26.21 -35.57
N LYS A 17 -29.08 -25.76 -36.61
CA LYS A 17 -29.51 -24.64 -37.44
C LYS A 17 -30.91 -24.93 -38.07
N VAL A 18 -31.81 -23.98 -37.94
CA VAL A 18 -33.12 -24.03 -38.61
C VAL A 18 -32.98 -23.53 -40.05
N GLY A 19 -33.52 -24.24 -41.01
CA GLY A 19 -33.55 -23.82 -42.42
C GLY A 19 -32.44 -24.41 -43.31
N GLY A 20 -31.72 -25.45 -42.85
CA GLY A 20 -30.75 -26.18 -43.66
C GLY A 20 -29.36 -26.33 -43.00
N PRO A 21 -28.37 -26.82 -43.76
CA PRO A 21 -26.99 -26.97 -43.23
C PRO A 21 -26.33 -25.61 -42.93
N PHE A 22 -25.28 -25.64 -42.11
CA PHE A 22 -24.45 -24.44 -41.87
C PHE A 22 -23.72 -24.01 -43.14
N SER A 23 -23.69 -22.73 -43.42
CA SER A 23 -23.01 -22.11 -44.55
C SER A 23 -21.72 -21.38 -44.09
N ASP A 24 -20.87 -21.01 -45.06
CA ASP A 24 -19.66 -20.22 -44.80
C ASP A 24 -19.98 -18.85 -44.12
N ASP A 25 -21.14 -18.25 -44.45
CA ASP A 25 -21.60 -17.03 -43.83
C ASP A 25 -21.92 -17.23 -42.33
N ASP A 26 -22.52 -18.37 -41.97
CA ASP A 26 -22.77 -18.74 -40.58
C ASP A 26 -21.44 -18.92 -39.81
N GLU A 27 -20.44 -19.53 -40.46
CA GLU A 27 -19.10 -19.66 -39.87
C GLU A 27 -18.45 -18.29 -39.62
N HIS A 28 -18.49 -17.39 -40.60
CA HIS A 28 -17.96 -16.04 -40.48
C HIS A 28 -18.65 -15.27 -39.35
N ARG A 29 -19.96 -15.34 -39.24
CA ARG A 29 -20.73 -14.70 -38.17
C ARG A 29 -20.36 -15.25 -36.78
N LEU A 30 -20.25 -16.59 -36.69
CA LEU A 30 -19.84 -17.23 -35.43
C LEU A 30 -18.40 -16.84 -35.03
N ARG A 31 -17.48 -16.77 -35.99
CA ARG A 31 -16.11 -16.32 -35.77
C ARG A 31 -16.08 -14.86 -35.27
N ALA A 32 -16.82 -13.96 -35.92
CA ALA A 32 -16.93 -12.57 -35.50
C ALA A 32 -17.52 -12.44 -34.09
N PHE A 33 -18.57 -13.18 -33.79
CA PHE A 33 -19.19 -13.22 -32.48
C PHE A 33 -18.20 -13.74 -31.39
N THR A 34 -17.53 -14.87 -31.68
CA THR A 34 -16.57 -15.45 -30.73
C THR A 34 -15.35 -14.57 -30.51
N ALA A 35 -14.91 -13.81 -31.50
CA ALA A 35 -13.86 -12.80 -31.33
C ALA A 35 -14.30 -11.68 -30.36
N GLN A 36 -15.54 -11.23 -30.48
CA GLN A 36 -16.09 -10.23 -29.55
C GLN A 36 -16.22 -10.77 -28.13
N VAL A 37 -16.67 -12.02 -27.99
CA VAL A 37 -16.74 -12.73 -26.70
C VAL A 37 -15.34 -12.88 -26.09
N ALA A 38 -14.33 -13.21 -26.91
CA ALA A 38 -12.94 -13.31 -26.45
C ALA A 38 -12.44 -12.01 -25.80
N ILE A 39 -12.70 -10.87 -26.45
CA ILE A 39 -12.35 -9.54 -25.94
C ILE A 39 -13.05 -9.27 -24.60
N GLY A 40 -14.34 -9.58 -24.52
CA GLY A 40 -15.11 -9.40 -23.27
C GLY A 40 -14.57 -10.22 -22.10
N LEU A 41 -14.26 -11.50 -22.36
CA LEU A 41 -13.68 -12.40 -21.36
C LEU A 41 -12.28 -11.95 -20.91
N GLU A 42 -11.46 -11.52 -21.85
CA GLU A 42 -10.10 -11.02 -21.54
C GLU A 42 -10.16 -9.75 -20.69
N ASN A 43 -11.05 -8.81 -21.03
CA ASN A 43 -11.25 -7.60 -20.23
C ASN A 43 -11.78 -7.91 -18.82
N ALA A 44 -12.75 -8.84 -18.69
CA ALA A 44 -13.24 -9.27 -17.40
C ALA A 44 -12.14 -9.91 -16.55
N LYS A 45 -11.32 -10.78 -17.16
CA LYS A 45 -10.18 -11.39 -16.46
C LYS A 45 -9.16 -10.35 -16.00
N LEU A 46 -8.80 -9.39 -16.87
CA LEU A 46 -7.87 -8.32 -16.49
C LEU A 46 -8.42 -7.48 -15.32
N PHE A 47 -9.72 -7.22 -15.32
CA PHE A 47 -10.37 -6.52 -14.21
C PHE A 47 -10.27 -7.31 -12.92
N ASP A 48 -10.56 -8.61 -12.94
CA ASP A 48 -10.44 -9.50 -11.79
C ASP A 48 -8.99 -9.57 -11.28
N ASP A 49 -8.02 -9.69 -12.18
CA ASP A 49 -6.59 -9.73 -11.84
C ASP A 49 -6.14 -8.42 -11.15
N VAL A 50 -6.58 -7.25 -11.65
CA VAL A 50 -6.29 -5.95 -11.03
C VAL A 50 -6.94 -5.84 -9.66
N GLN A 51 -8.19 -6.27 -9.49
CA GLN A 51 -8.86 -6.27 -8.20
C GLN A 51 -8.17 -7.20 -7.19
N ALA A 52 -7.79 -8.40 -7.62
CA ALA A 52 -7.06 -9.34 -6.77
C ALA A 52 -5.72 -8.77 -6.32
N MET A 53 -4.98 -8.12 -7.21
CA MET A 53 -3.70 -7.47 -6.88
C MET A 53 -3.90 -6.30 -5.90
N ARG A 54 -4.92 -5.47 -6.12
CA ARG A 54 -5.27 -4.38 -5.20
C ARG A 54 -5.58 -4.92 -3.80
N ASN A 55 -6.48 -5.91 -3.71
CA ASN A 55 -6.86 -6.52 -2.44
C ASN A 55 -5.67 -7.16 -1.71
N TYR A 56 -4.76 -7.80 -2.47
CA TYR A 56 -3.54 -8.38 -1.91
C TYR A 56 -2.61 -7.30 -1.33
N ASN A 57 -2.38 -6.20 -2.08
CA ASN A 57 -1.55 -5.09 -1.61
C ASN A 57 -2.14 -4.43 -0.36
N GLU A 58 -3.45 -4.24 -0.34
CA GLU A 58 -4.17 -3.68 0.80
C GLU A 58 -4.08 -4.59 2.04
N ALA A 59 -4.32 -5.89 1.88
CA ALA A 59 -4.17 -6.87 2.95
C ALA A 59 -2.73 -6.91 3.50
N MET A 60 -1.73 -6.82 2.62
CA MET A 60 -0.32 -6.77 3.02
C MET A 60 -0.02 -5.53 3.87
N LEU A 61 -0.44 -4.35 3.43
CA LEU A 61 -0.27 -3.11 4.20
C LEU A 61 -0.98 -3.18 5.55
N GLN A 62 -2.20 -3.72 5.60
CA GLN A 62 -2.97 -3.84 6.84
C GLN A 62 -2.36 -4.86 7.83
N SER A 63 -1.64 -5.85 7.34
CA SER A 63 -0.99 -6.87 8.19
C SER A 63 0.35 -6.43 8.80
N MET A 64 0.90 -5.29 8.36
CA MET A 64 2.17 -4.77 8.88
C MET A 64 2.03 -4.29 10.32
N SER A 65 3.04 -4.57 11.16
CA SER A 65 3.15 -4.04 12.52
C SER A 65 3.56 -2.57 12.55
N ASN A 66 4.33 -2.13 11.56
CA ASN A 66 4.75 -0.75 11.41
C ASN A 66 3.63 0.10 10.82
N GLY A 67 3.46 1.31 11.33
CA GLY A 67 2.59 2.31 10.73
C GLY A 67 3.11 2.71 9.36
N VAL A 68 2.25 2.66 8.34
CA VAL A 68 2.56 3.11 6.98
C VAL A 68 1.53 4.13 6.57
N ILE A 69 1.99 5.35 6.32
CA ILE A 69 1.16 6.45 5.82
C ILE A 69 1.78 6.97 4.53
N THR A 70 0.97 7.15 3.50
CA THR A 70 1.44 7.72 2.23
C THR A 70 0.71 9.01 1.92
N PHE A 71 1.45 9.95 1.36
CA PHE A 71 0.96 11.24 0.93
C PHE A 71 1.30 11.44 -0.54
N ASP A 72 0.44 12.12 -1.28
CA ASP A 72 0.74 12.52 -2.65
C ASP A 72 1.64 13.76 -2.72
N GLY A 73 1.96 14.20 -3.94
CA GLY A 73 2.80 15.38 -4.17
C GLY A 73 2.23 16.70 -3.64
N ASP A 74 0.92 16.77 -3.40
CA ASP A 74 0.24 17.92 -2.80
C ASP A 74 0.15 17.82 -1.27
N GLY A 75 0.66 16.74 -0.67
CA GLY A 75 0.65 16.50 0.77
C GLY A 75 -0.67 15.95 1.30
N ALA A 76 -1.58 15.50 0.44
CA ALA A 76 -2.81 14.84 0.86
C ALA A 76 -2.58 13.36 1.13
N THR A 77 -3.17 12.84 2.21
CA THR A 77 -3.07 11.45 2.62
C THR A 77 -3.72 10.52 1.61
N ARG A 78 -2.98 9.55 1.11
CA ARG A 78 -3.49 8.52 0.19
C ARG A 78 -3.84 7.23 0.90
N THR A 79 -2.98 6.77 1.79
CA THR A 79 -3.23 5.56 2.59
C THR A 79 -2.72 5.75 4.01
N CYS A 80 -3.41 5.10 4.95
CA CYS A 80 -2.95 4.90 6.31
C CYS A 80 -3.34 3.47 6.70
N ASN A 81 -2.38 2.64 7.09
CA ASN A 81 -2.68 1.29 7.52
C ASN A 81 -3.16 1.25 8.98
N ALA A 82 -3.67 0.09 9.41
CA ALA A 82 -4.18 -0.10 10.77
C ALA A 82 -3.12 0.21 11.86
N ALA A 83 -1.85 -0.11 11.61
CA ALA A 83 -0.77 0.20 12.55
C ALA A 83 -0.50 1.71 12.63
N GLY A 84 -0.52 2.43 11.50
CA GLY A 84 -0.41 3.90 11.48
C GLY A 84 -1.53 4.56 12.28
N GLY A 85 -2.77 4.11 12.08
CA GLY A 85 -3.91 4.60 12.86
C GLY A 85 -3.76 4.36 14.36
N ARG A 86 -3.25 3.17 14.77
CA ARG A 86 -3.00 2.88 16.20
C ARG A 86 -1.90 3.74 16.80
N ILE A 87 -0.78 3.93 16.09
CA ILE A 87 0.37 4.70 16.57
C ILE A 87 0.02 6.18 16.69
N LEU A 88 -0.65 6.74 15.69
CA LEU A 88 -1.09 8.13 15.66
C LEU A 88 -2.41 8.38 16.41
N ARG A 89 -3.14 7.30 16.79
CA ARG A 89 -4.46 7.34 17.42
C ARG A 89 -5.50 8.07 16.58
N ILE A 90 -5.47 7.83 15.29
CA ILE A 90 -6.43 8.37 14.32
C ILE A 90 -7.20 7.25 13.65
N ASP A 91 -8.36 7.58 13.10
CA ASP A 91 -9.09 6.68 12.20
C ASP A 91 -8.43 6.69 10.82
N PRO A 92 -7.88 5.55 10.35
CA PRO A 92 -7.24 5.47 9.03
C PRO A 92 -8.16 5.84 7.86
N GLU A 93 -9.47 5.53 7.96
CA GLU A 93 -10.43 5.84 6.91
C GLU A 93 -10.73 7.34 6.87
N ALA A 94 -10.84 7.99 8.03
CA ALA A 94 -11.04 9.42 8.14
C ALA A 94 -9.80 10.23 7.72
N ALA A 95 -8.60 9.65 7.84
CA ALA A 95 -7.34 10.30 7.42
C ALA A 95 -7.21 10.41 5.90
N ALA A 96 -7.90 9.57 5.12
CA ALA A 96 -7.81 9.59 3.67
C ALA A 96 -8.24 10.94 3.08
N GLY A 97 -7.37 11.53 2.25
CA GLY A 97 -7.58 12.85 1.64
C GLY A 97 -7.28 14.04 2.56
N GLN A 98 -7.00 13.81 3.85
CA GLN A 98 -6.63 14.90 4.76
C GLN A 98 -5.20 15.39 4.51
N PRO A 99 -4.92 16.68 4.72
CA PRO A 99 -3.56 17.20 4.65
C PRO A 99 -2.66 16.53 5.69
N MET A 100 -1.38 16.42 5.40
CA MET A 100 -0.36 15.89 6.30
C MET A 100 -0.35 16.60 7.68
N ALA A 101 -0.61 17.93 7.68
CA ALA A 101 -0.68 18.72 8.89
C ALA A 101 -1.83 18.30 9.84
N ASP A 102 -2.97 17.88 9.27
CA ASP A 102 -4.12 17.43 10.06
C ASP A 102 -3.90 16.03 10.62
N VAL A 103 -3.21 15.17 9.85
CA VAL A 103 -2.89 13.78 10.24
C VAL A 103 -1.85 13.72 11.35
N PHE A 104 -0.77 14.50 11.24
CA PHE A 104 0.29 14.49 12.24
C PHE A 104 0.06 15.49 13.39
N GLY A 105 -0.70 16.56 13.13
CA GLY A 105 -0.94 17.64 14.08
C GLY A 105 0.26 18.57 14.28
N GLU A 106 0.00 19.78 14.81
CA GLU A 106 1.01 20.83 15.01
C GLU A 106 2.17 20.40 15.93
N ALA A 107 1.89 19.55 16.92
CA ALA A 107 2.92 19.04 17.83
C ALA A 107 4.01 18.20 17.15
N ASN A 108 3.73 17.68 15.97
CA ASN A 108 4.65 16.86 15.17
C ASN A 108 5.15 17.58 13.90
N GLN A 109 5.24 18.91 13.94
CA GLN A 109 5.69 19.73 12.79
C GLN A 109 7.04 19.26 12.23
N TRP A 110 7.94 18.79 13.08
CA TRP A 110 9.25 18.26 12.68
C TRP A 110 9.15 17.07 11.69
N LEU A 111 8.09 16.25 11.81
CA LEU A 111 7.85 15.12 10.93
C LEU A 111 7.30 15.59 9.57
N ILE A 112 6.45 16.61 9.60
CA ILE A 112 5.92 17.27 8.40
C ILE A 112 7.06 17.88 7.59
N ASP A 113 7.96 18.63 8.26
CA ASP A 113 9.11 19.27 7.61
C ASP A 113 10.06 18.24 6.97
N ARG A 114 10.24 17.07 7.60
CA ARG A 114 11.02 15.96 7.04
C ARG A 114 10.35 15.35 5.82
N ALA A 115 9.04 15.09 5.89
CA ALA A 115 8.30 14.53 4.77
C ALA A 115 8.29 15.47 3.56
N GLN A 116 8.12 16.78 3.76
CA GLN A 116 8.20 17.78 2.71
C GLN A 116 9.60 17.83 2.08
N ARG A 117 10.66 17.81 2.88
CA ARG A 117 12.04 17.78 2.39
C ARG A 117 12.29 16.54 1.53
N VAL A 118 11.85 15.36 1.95
CA VAL A 118 11.98 14.13 1.15
C VAL A 118 11.22 14.23 -0.17
N CYS A 119 10.03 14.86 -0.17
CA CYS A 119 9.28 15.12 -1.39
C CYS A 119 10.02 16.03 -2.37
N GLU A 120 10.74 17.05 -1.85
CA GLU A 120 11.49 18.03 -2.65
C GLU A 120 12.84 17.46 -3.13
N THR A 121 13.57 16.75 -2.26
CA THR A 121 14.94 16.29 -2.56
C THR A 121 15.01 14.91 -3.18
N ASN A 122 13.92 14.14 -3.06
CA ASN A 122 13.86 12.72 -3.44
C ASN A 122 14.91 11.85 -2.70
N GLU A 123 15.41 12.32 -1.55
CA GLU A 123 16.37 11.61 -0.70
C GLU A 123 15.66 11.03 0.53
N PRO A 124 15.85 9.74 0.85
CA PRO A 124 15.31 9.14 2.07
C PRO A 124 15.78 9.84 3.34
N ASP A 125 14.93 9.90 4.37
CA ASP A 125 15.28 10.45 5.68
C ASP A 125 14.89 9.45 6.80
N ILE A 126 15.75 9.34 7.81
CA ILE A 126 15.55 8.43 8.95
C ILE A 126 15.74 9.20 10.25
N ALA A 127 14.80 9.05 11.18
CA ALA A 127 14.93 9.51 12.55
C ALA A 127 14.77 8.31 13.48
N VAL A 128 15.82 8.02 14.23
CA VAL A 128 15.83 6.95 15.23
C VAL A 128 15.57 7.55 16.62
N ASP A 129 14.80 6.81 17.42
CA ASP A 129 14.52 7.18 18.81
C ASP A 129 13.82 8.55 18.96
N ALA A 130 12.95 8.87 18.02
CA ALA A 130 12.16 10.10 18.02
C ALA A 130 10.90 9.93 18.87
N GLU A 131 10.28 11.07 19.18
CA GLU A 131 9.02 11.13 19.93
C GLU A 131 7.95 11.82 19.10
N ILE A 132 6.77 11.21 19.03
CA ILE A 132 5.56 11.82 18.46
C ILE A 132 4.51 12.02 19.54
N GLN A 133 3.69 13.06 19.36
CA GLN A 133 2.54 13.33 20.21
C GLN A 133 1.27 12.79 19.53
N ALA A 134 0.58 11.87 20.20
CA ALA A 134 -0.66 11.28 19.74
C ALA A 134 -1.72 11.36 20.83
N GLU A 135 -2.77 12.16 20.61
CA GLU A 135 -3.87 12.39 21.59
C GLU A 135 -3.38 12.76 23.00
N GLY A 136 -2.31 13.56 23.10
CA GLY A 136 -1.77 14.02 24.39
C GLY A 136 -0.83 13.02 25.08
N GLU A 137 -0.54 11.89 24.45
CA GLU A 137 0.49 10.94 24.90
C GLU A 137 1.71 11.00 23.98
N THR A 138 2.87 10.76 24.59
CA THR A 138 4.15 10.66 23.85
C THR A 138 4.41 9.22 23.50
N VAL A 139 4.61 8.94 22.20
CA VAL A 139 4.97 7.62 21.66
C VAL A 139 6.39 7.69 21.15
N SER A 140 7.24 6.76 21.58
CA SER A 140 8.61 6.64 21.04
C SER A 140 8.61 5.83 19.77
N VAL A 141 9.18 6.39 18.71
CA VAL A 141 9.14 5.78 17.36
C VAL A 141 10.49 5.87 16.65
N ASN A 142 10.76 4.88 15.80
CA ASN A 142 11.68 5.08 14.70
C ASN A 142 10.85 5.52 13.47
N VAL A 143 11.33 6.53 12.79
CA VAL A 143 10.67 7.08 11.60
C VAL A 143 11.56 6.91 10.38
N THR A 144 10.99 6.37 9.32
CA THR A 144 11.62 6.33 7.99
C THR A 144 10.72 7.02 6.99
N VAL A 145 11.25 8.02 6.30
CA VAL A 145 10.55 8.73 5.24
C VAL A 145 11.19 8.39 3.91
N LEU A 146 10.39 7.86 2.99
CA LEU A 146 10.84 7.42 1.67
C LEU A 146 10.08 8.15 0.57
N PRO A 147 10.76 8.59 -0.51
CA PRO A 147 10.07 9.10 -1.68
C PRO A 147 9.32 7.95 -2.39
N LEU A 148 8.14 8.24 -2.89
CA LEU A 148 7.38 7.37 -3.77
C LEU A 148 7.53 7.88 -5.20
N SER A 149 8.11 7.08 -6.09
CA SER A 149 8.31 7.43 -7.50
C SER A 149 7.77 6.37 -8.44
N ALA A 150 7.22 6.80 -9.56
CA ALA A 150 6.85 5.94 -10.68
C ALA A 150 7.95 6.06 -11.76
N GLY A 151 9.02 5.25 -11.61
CA GLY A 151 10.20 5.35 -12.48
C GLY A 151 11.22 6.37 -11.98
N GLU A 152 12.13 6.80 -12.87
CA GLU A 152 13.28 7.63 -12.49
C GLU A 152 12.99 9.13 -12.36
N GLU A 153 11.89 9.64 -12.91
CA GLU A 153 11.63 11.08 -13.02
C GLU A 153 10.32 11.57 -12.37
N GLU A 154 9.40 10.69 -11.97
CA GLU A 154 8.09 11.10 -11.47
C GLU A 154 7.93 10.78 -9.96
N THR A 155 7.99 11.81 -9.12
CA THR A 155 7.68 11.70 -7.70
C THR A 155 6.16 11.66 -7.50
N LEU A 156 5.65 10.54 -7.02
CA LEU A 156 4.22 10.36 -6.69
C LEU A 156 3.85 10.93 -5.33
N GLY A 157 4.85 11.20 -4.48
CA GLY A 157 4.67 11.65 -3.12
C GLY A 157 5.67 11.04 -2.16
N VAL A 158 5.28 10.87 -0.89
CA VAL A 158 6.14 10.31 0.16
C VAL A 158 5.43 9.23 0.95
N MET A 159 6.21 8.30 1.49
CA MET A 159 5.78 7.29 2.46
C MET A 159 6.48 7.53 3.79
N VAL A 160 5.71 7.62 4.85
CA VAL A 160 6.18 7.70 6.23
C VAL A 160 5.93 6.35 6.90
N MET A 161 6.99 5.73 7.38
CA MET A 161 6.93 4.50 8.18
C MET A 161 7.21 4.84 9.64
N LEU A 162 6.37 4.36 10.54
CA LEU A 162 6.47 4.53 11.98
C LEU A 162 6.61 3.16 12.64
N GLU A 163 7.69 2.95 13.36
CA GLU A 163 7.89 1.77 14.20
C GLU A 163 7.77 2.19 15.65
N ASP A 164 6.77 1.70 16.36
CA ASP A 164 6.58 1.95 17.79
C ASP A 164 7.59 1.14 18.60
N ILE A 165 8.52 1.85 19.25
CA ILE A 165 9.57 1.28 20.10
C ILE A 165 9.32 1.52 21.60
N SER A 166 8.10 1.91 21.96
CA SER A 166 7.77 2.24 23.36
C SER A 166 7.90 1.04 24.31
N ASN A 167 7.57 -0.16 23.82
CA ASN A 167 7.70 -1.38 24.61
C ASN A 167 9.17 -1.76 24.81
N GLU A 168 9.98 -1.70 23.78
CA GLU A 168 11.42 -1.98 23.81
C GLU A 168 12.13 -1.04 24.79
N LYS A 169 11.83 0.25 24.72
CA LYS A 169 12.36 1.24 25.68
C LYS A 169 11.93 0.95 27.11
N ARG A 170 10.66 0.57 27.32
CA ARG A 170 10.15 0.26 28.65
C ARG A 170 10.82 -0.98 29.24
N VAL A 171 11.02 -2.00 28.43
CA VAL A 171 11.73 -3.24 28.82
C VAL A 171 13.19 -2.91 29.14
N LYS A 172 13.88 -2.18 28.27
CA LYS A 172 15.27 -1.75 28.46
C LYS A 172 15.42 -0.91 29.74
N SER A 173 14.56 0.07 29.98
CA SER A 173 14.55 0.89 31.19
C SER A 173 14.28 0.06 32.45
N THR A 174 13.38 -0.91 32.40
CA THR A 174 13.09 -1.80 33.52
C THR A 174 14.27 -2.71 33.84
N LEU A 175 14.88 -3.32 32.81
CA LEU A 175 16.06 -4.17 32.97
C LEU A 175 17.24 -3.38 33.55
N SER A 176 17.53 -2.19 33.03
CA SER A 176 18.61 -1.33 33.52
C SER A 176 18.43 -0.87 34.97
N ARG A 177 17.20 -0.90 35.50
CA ARG A 177 16.93 -0.55 36.91
C ARG A 177 17.21 -1.69 37.88
N TYR A 178 17.10 -2.94 37.43
CA TYR A 178 17.19 -4.15 38.28
C TYR A 178 18.39 -5.03 37.98
N MET A 179 19.15 -4.76 36.92
CA MET A 179 20.31 -5.55 36.46
C MET A 179 21.51 -4.65 36.23
N ASP A 180 22.70 -5.24 36.29
CA ASP A 180 23.94 -4.57 35.88
C ASP A 180 23.84 -4.19 34.39
N PRO A 181 24.18 -2.94 33.99
CA PRO A 181 24.08 -2.45 32.64
C PRO A 181 24.71 -3.37 31.57
N ASP A 182 25.86 -3.95 31.87
CA ASP A 182 26.59 -4.84 30.96
C ASP A 182 25.85 -6.15 30.67
N ILE A 183 25.05 -6.66 31.65
CA ILE A 183 24.22 -7.86 31.46
C ILE A 183 22.93 -7.54 30.70
N ALA A 184 22.35 -6.36 30.93
CA ALA A 184 21.16 -5.93 30.22
C ALA A 184 21.40 -5.75 28.72
N ASP A 185 22.55 -5.16 28.32
CA ASP A 185 22.90 -4.98 26.92
C ASP A 185 23.26 -6.32 26.21
N GLN A 186 23.80 -7.31 26.90
CA GLN A 186 24.04 -8.66 26.36
C GLN A 186 22.73 -9.41 26.07
N LEU A 187 21.68 -9.25 26.89
CA LEU A 187 20.40 -9.90 26.70
C LEU A 187 19.54 -9.26 25.60
N LEU A 188 19.78 -7.98 25.26
CA LEU A 188 19.04 -7.24 24.25
C LEU A 188 19.72 -7.27 22.87
N SER A 189 20.98 -7.72 22.79
CA SER A 189 21.77 -7.82 21.56
C SER A 189 21.84 -9.23 20.96
N GLY A 190 21.22 -10.23 21.56
CA GLY A 190 21.06 -11.60 21.07
C GLY A 190 19.72 -11.81 20.40
#